data_cf2edca65b67b0b54b5480ea23ea0dd6
#
_entry.id   cf2edca65b67b0b54b5480ea23ea0dd6
#
_cell.length_a   1.000
_cell.length_b   1.000
_cell.length_c   1.000
_cell.angle_alpha   90.00
_cell.angle_beta   90.00
_cell.angle_gamma   90.00
#
_symmetry.space_group_name_H-M   'P 1'
#
loop_
_entity.id
_entity.type
_entity.pdbx_description
1 polymer ?
#
loop_
_entity_poly.entity_id
_entity_poly.type
_entity_poly.pdbx_seq_one_letter_code
_entity_poly.pdbx_strand_id
1 'polypeptide(L)'
;MSSLDILVPIDIEDEVRLALKPYFPNVDAGDLPANFNLPHLRVRQTGGGTENTIDSFNVTIDARGRTDIEAYDLIRKAQGVLEAQCKNQFGALRNASINQLAQWGSDPVRPDLKLCTLSTTITAHRESLEIES
;
A
#
# COMPACT_ATOMS: atom_id res chain seq x y z
N MET A 1 -5.45 30.04 24.49
CA MET A 1 -5.38 29.01 23.44
C MET A 1 -5.91 27.71 23.99
N SER A 2 -6.68 27.02 23.20
CA SER A 2 -7.14 25.68 23.55
C SER A 2 -6.55 24.66 22.60
N SER A 3 -6.43 23.43 23.07
CA SER A 3 -6.00 22.31 22.25
C SER A 3 -7.07 21.22 22.29
N LEU A 4 -7.08 20.38 21.27
CA LEU A 4 -8.01 19.26 21.15
C LEU A 4 -7.25 18.03 20.72
N ASP A 5 -7.39 16.96 21.50
CA ASP A 5 -6.84 15.67 21.13
C ASP A 5 -7.84 14.92 20.26
N ILE A 6 -7.41 14.49 19.11
CA ILE A 6 -8.26 13.78 18.15
C ILE A 6 -7.59 12.50 17.68
N LEU A 7 -8.41 11.58 17.17
CA LEU A 7 -7.95 10.40 16.47
C LEU A 7 -8.31 10.56 15.00
N VAL A 8 -7.34 10.39 14.12
CA VAL A 8 -7.52 10.54 12.68
C VAL A 8 -7.13 9.27 11.93
N PRO A 9 -7.73 9.01 10.76
CA PRO A 9 -7.25 7.93 9.90
C PRO A 9 -5.78 8.15 9.55
N ILE A 10 -5.03 7.08 9.47
CA ILE A 10 -3.60 7.16 9.12
C ILE A 10 -3.41 7.43 7.63
N ASP A 11 -2.21 7.83 7.25
CA ASP A 11 -1.77 7.82 5.85
C ASP A 11 -1.44 6.37 5.49
N ILE A 12 -2.42 5.67 4.92
CA ILE A 12 -2.30 4.24 4.62
C ILE A 12 -1.22 3.97 3.55
N GLU A 13 -1.07 4.86 2.58
CA GLU A 13 -0.07 4.66 1.53
C GLU A 13 1.33 4.66 2.12
N ASP A 14 1.63 5.60 2.99
CA ASP A 14 2.93 5.68 3.64
C ASP A 14 3.16 4.52 4.60
N GLU A 15 2.13 4.13 5.36
CA GLU A 15 2.23 3.02 6.31
C GLU A 15 2.54 1.70 5.59
N VAL A 16 1.87 1.44 4.47
CA VAL A 16 2.12 0.23 3.67
C VAL A 16 3.51 0.29 3.03
N ARG A 17 3.91 1.46 2.52
CA ARG A 17 5.26 1.66 1.99
C ARG A 17 6.32 1.31 3.01
N LEU A 18 6.17 1.82 4.25
CA LEU A 18 7.11 1.54 5.34
C LEU A 18 7.15 0.05 5.71
N ALA A 19 6.00 -0.63 5.64
CA ALA A 19 5.92 -2.07 5.92
C ALA A 19 6.64 -2.90 4.86
N LEU A 20 6.66 -2.45 3.60
CA LEU A 20 7.30 -3.16 2.49
C LEU A 20 8.78 -2.78 2.33
N LYS A 21 9.16 -1.58 2.69
CA LYS A 21 10.49 -1.02 2.44
C LYS A 21 11.67 -1.88 2.92
N PRO A 22 11.61 -2.54 4.09
CA PRO A 22 12.73 -3.37 4.53
C PRO A 22 13.04 -4.56 3.61
N TYR A 23 12.07 -4.98 2.82
CA TYR A 23 12.17 -6.18 1.98
C TYR A 23 12.24 -5.89 0.49
N PHE A 24 11.89 -4.66 0.08
CA PHE A 24 11.88 -4.26 -1.33
C PHE A 24 12.56 -2.90 -1.46
N PRO A 25 13.65 -2.78 -2.23
CA PRO A 25 14.40 -1.52 -2.30
C PRO A 25 13.67 -0.39 -3.01
N ASN A 26 12.78 -0.72 -3.96
CA ASN A 26 12.14 0.27 -4.83
C ASN A 26 10.62 0.27 -4.58
N VAL A 27 10.20 0.99 -3.55
CA VAL A 27 8.78 1.14 -3.18
C VAL A 27 8.44 2.62 -3.05
N ASP A 28 7.43 3.06 -3.78
CA ASP A 28 6.90 4.41 -3.68
C ASP A 28 5.41 4.39 -3.36
N ALA A 29 4.93 5.45 -2.70
CA ALA A 29 3.53 5.64 -2.36
C ALA A 29 2.97 6.84 -3.10
N GLY A 30 1.70 6.76 -3.52
CA GLY A 30 1.03 7.83 -4.23
C GLY A 30 1.36 7.86 -5.70
N ASP A 31 1.80 9.02 -6.19
CA ASP A 31 2.11 9.20 -7.61
C ASP A 31 3.33 8.40 -8.02
N LEU A 32 3.30 7.87 -9.25
CA LEU A 32 4.44 7.17 -9.81
C LEU A 32 5.54 8.18 -10.15
N PRO A 33 6.77 8.01 -9.63
CA PRO A 33 7.88 8.91 -9.98
C PRO A 33 8.16 8.86 -11.47
N ALA A 34 8.66 9.98 -12.03
CA ALA A 34 9.06 10.03 -13.43
C ALA A 34 10.18 9.03 -13.74
N ASN A 35 11.08 8.83 -12.79
CA ASN A 35 12.17 7.87 -12.88
C ASN A 35 12.13 6.93 -11.69
N PHE A 36 12.25 5.64 -11.94
CA PHE A 36 12.30 4.63 -10.90
C PHE A 36 13.14 3.44 -11.36
N ASN A 37 13.69 2.71 -10.40
CA ASN A 37 14.45 1.50 -10.66
C ASN A 37 13.53 0.29 -10.67
N LEU A 38 13.86 -0.71 -11.47
CA LEU A 38 13.13 -1.97 -11.55
C LEU A 38 13.85 -3.06 -10.75
N PRO A 39 13.13 -4.01 -10.19
CA PRO A 39 11.66 -4.10 -10.08
C PRO A 39 11.09 -3.06 -9.13
N HIS A 40 9.89 -2.55 -9.39
CA HIS A 40 9.32 -1.42 -8.67
C HIS A 40 7.92 -1.73 -8.15
N LEU A 41 7.65 -1.33 -6.90
CA LEU A 41 6.32 -1.38 -6.29
C LEU A 41 5.78 0.03 -6.11
N ARG A 42 4.52 0.21 -6.44
CA ARG A 42 3.77 1.43 -6.15
C ARG A 42 2.55 1.10 -5.31
N VAL A 43 2.40 1.82 -4.20
CA VAL A 43 1.27 1.68 -3.28
C VAL A 43 0.33 2.87 -3.48
N ARG A 44 -0.95 2.61 -3.73
CA ARG A 44 -1.94 3.69 -3.89
C ARG A 44 -3.25 3.32 -3.24
N GLN A 45 -3.84 4.29 -2.55
CA GLN A 45 -5.18 4.16 -1.99
C GLN A 45 -6.20 4.41 -3.10
N THR A 46 -7.17 3.50 -3.23
CA THR A 46 -8.20 3.59 -4.25
C THR A 46 -9.59 3.83 -3.67
N GLY A 47 -9.72 3.82 -2.36
CA GLY A 47 -10.98 4.04 -1.69
C GLY A 47 -10.90 3.65 -0.22
N GLY A 48 -12.06 3.49 0.39
CA GLY A 48 -12.17 3.07 1.78
C GLY A 48 -13.34 3.74 2.46
N GLY A 49 -13.50 3.47 3.73
CA GLY A 49 -14.57 4.05 4.55
C GLY A 49 -14.36 3.77 6.02
N THR A 50 -15.20 4.40 6.82
CA THR A 50 -15.22 4.23 8.26
C THR A 50 -16.58 3.68 8.68
N GLU A 51 -16.56 2.61 9.46
CA GLU A 51 -17.76 2.02 10.05
C GLU A 51 -17.48 1.67 11.49
N ASN A 52 -18.31 2.19 12.41
CA ASN A 52 -18.14 1.95 13.86
C ASN A 52 -16.73 2.27 14.37
N THR A 53 -16.17 3.41 13.92
CA THR A 53 -14.82 3.87 14.26
C THR A 53 -13.68 2.99 13.74
N ILE A 54 -13.98 2.03 12.87
CA ILE A 54 -12.97 1.20 12.21
C ILE A 54 -12.76 1.71 10.79
N ASP A 55 -11.52 2.04 10.48
CA ASP A 55 -11.14 2.51 9.14
C ASP A 55 -10.71 1.32 8.29
N SER A 56 -11.32 1.23 7.12
CA SER A 56 -10.95 0.26 6.08
C SER A 56 -10.48 1.02 4.86
N PHE A 57 -9.33 0.62 4.33
CA PHE A 57 -8.69 1.27 3.20
C PHE A 57 -8.61 0.30 2.04
N ASN A 58 -9.11 0.71 0.87
CA ASN A 58 -8.85 -0.04 -0.35
C ASN A 58 -7.53 0.43 -0.93
N VAL A 59 -6.59 -0.51 -1.05
CA VAL A 59 -5.23 -0.23 -1.48
C VAL A 59 -4.89 -1.13 -2.66
N THR A 60 -4.32 -0.54 -3.70
CA THR A 60 -3.80 -1.27 -4.84
C THR A 60 -2.29 -1.19 -4.84
N ILE A 61 -1.64 -2.32 -5.06
CA ILE A 61 -0.20 -2.40 -5.20
C ILE A 61 0.11 -2.78 -6.64
N ASP A 62 0.91 -1.96 -7.31
CA ASP A 62 1.34 -2.17 -8.68
C ASP A 62 2.80 -2.62 -8.68
N ALA A 63 3.07 -3.76 -9.32
CA ALA A 63 4.43 -4.27 -9.49
C ALA A 63 4.84 -4.13 -10.96
N ARG A 64 5.96 -3.46 -11.20
CA ARG A 64 6.53 -3.27 -12.53
C ARG A 64 7.84 -4.00 -12.64
N GLY A 65 8.02 -4.68 -13.76
CA GLY A 65 9.24 -5.41 -14.08
C GLY A 65 9.51 -5.39 -15.57
N ARG A 66 10.69 -5.87 -15.95
CA ARG A 66 11.07 -6.00 -17.37
C ARG A 66 10.41 -7.19 -18.03
N THR A 67 10.13 -8.22 -17.23
CA THR A 67 9.51 -9.46 -17.70
C THR A 67 8.27 -9.78 -16.89
N ASP A 68 7.41 -10.65 -17.44
CA ASP A 68 6.23 -11.14 -16.74
C ASP A 68 6.62 -11.84 -15.43
N ILE A 69 7.66 -12.67 -15.48
CA ILE A 69 8.13 -13.40 -14.30
C ILE A 69 8.60 -12.45 -13.20
N GLU A 70 9.34 -11.40 -13.57
CA GLU A 70 9.84 -10.42 -12.60
C GLU A 70 8.66 -9.69 -11.92
N ALA A 71 7.70 -9.18 -12.69
CA ALA A 71 6.56 -8.47 -12.13
C ALA A 71 5.67 -9.39 -11.28
N TYR A 72 5.40 -10.58 -11.74
CA TYR A 72 4.56 -11.54 -11.01
C TYR A 72 5.23 -11.99 -9.71
N ASP A 73 6.51 -12.33 -9.76
CA ASP A 73 7.24 -12.74 -8.57
C ASP A 73 7.29 -11.62 -7.53
N LEU A 74 7.46 -10.39 -7.98
CA LEU A 74 7.47 -9.23 -7.10
C LEU A 74 6.14 -9.03 -6.39
N ILE A 75 5.02 -9.05 -7.13
CA ILE A 75 3.70 -8.81 -6.52
C ILE A 75 3.30 -9.95 -5.57
N ARG A 76 3.65 -11.17 -5.90
CA ARG A 76 3.38 -12.34 -5.08
C ARG A 76 4.10 -12.24 -3.73
N LYS A 77 5.36 -11.82 -3.75
CA LYS A 77 6.14 -11.60 -2.53
C LYS A 77 5.64 -10.40 -1.74
N ALA A 78 5.23 -9.34 -2.42
CA ALA A 78 4.66 -8.16 -1.75
C ALA A 78 3.38 -8.53 -1.00
N GLN A 79 2.52 -9.35 -1.59
CA GLN A 79 1.33 -9.85 -0.92
C GLN A 79 1.70 -10.59 0.37
N GLY A 80 2.63 -11.53 0.30
CA GLY A 80 3.05 -12.30 1.47
C GLY A 80 3.65 -11.44 2.56
N VAL A 81 4.48 -10.46 2.21
CA VAL A 81 5.07 -9.53 3.18
C VAL A 81 3.99 -8.67 3.81
N LEU A 82 3.06 -8.12 3.02
CA LEU A 82 1.97 -7.30 3.55
C LEU A 82 1.10 -8.08 4.54
N GLU A 83 0.71 -9.30 4.18
CA GLU A 83 -0.07 -10.15 5.07
C GLU A 83 0.67 -10.45 6.37
N ALA A 84 1.96 -10.75 6.30
CA ALA A 84 2.79 -11.00 7.47
C ALA A 84 2.93 -9.75 8.35
N GLN A 85 3.15 -8.59 7.74
CA GLN A 85 3.28 -7.33 8.48
C GLN A 85 1.98 -6.95 9.20
N CYS A 86 0.84 -7.16 8.56
CA CYS A 86 -0.46 -6.92 9.22
C CYS A 86 -0.68 -7.91 10.38
N LYS A 87 -0.35 -9.18 10.18
CA LYS A 87 -0.45 -10.19 11.23
C LYS A 87 0.44 -9.86 12.43
N ASN A 88 1.62 -9.32 12.18
CA ASN A 88 2.57 -8.91 13.22
C ASN A 88 2.29 -7.51 13.77
N GLN A 89 1.20 -6.87 13.34
CA GLN A 89 0.80 -5.54 13.80
C GLN A 89 1.88 -4.47 13.58
N PHE A 90 2.46 -4.48 12.38
CA PHE A 90 3.43 -3.45 12.00
C PHE A 90 2.77 -2.06 12.07
N GLY A 91 3.34 -1.16 12.88
CA GLY A 91 2.78 0.18 13.05
C GLY A 91 1.29 0.12 13.37
N ALA A 92 0.49 0.84 12.59
CA ALA A 92 -0.96 0.90 12.73
C ALA A 92 -1.69 -0.22 11.98
N LEU A 93 -1.02 -0.99 11.13
CA LEU A 93 -1.64 -2.05 10.33
C LEU A 93 -2.13 -3.20 11.20
N ARG A 94 -3.33 -3.70 10.92
CA ARG A 94 -3.94 -4.77 11.73
C ARG A 94 -4.43 -5.96 10.92
N ASN A 95 -5.03 -5.72 9.76
CA ASN A 95 -5.55 -6.80 8.92
C ASN A 95 -5.48 -6.43 7.45
N ALA A 96 -5.18 -7.40 6.61
CA ALA A 96 -5.25 -7.25 5.16
C ALA A 96 -6.06 -8.40 4.58
N SER A 97 -7.09 -8.05 3.79
CA SER A 97 -7.91 -8.99 3.05
C SER A 97 -7.65 -8.76 1.57
N ILE A 98 -7.30 -9.82 0.85
CA ILE A 98 -7.04 -9.73 -0.58
C ILE A 98 -8.38 -9.77 -1.32
N ASN A 99 -8.73 -8.68 -1.99
CA ASN A 99 -9.97 -8.58 -2.76
C ASN A 99 -9.83 -9.25 -4.12
N GLN A 100 -8.64 -9.15 -4.69
CA GLN A 100 -8.35 -9.68 -6.00
C GLN A 100 -6.88 -10.05 -6.08
N LEU A 101 -6.62 -11.31 -6.41
CA LEU A 101 -5.26 -11.80 -6.62
C LEU A 101 -4.60 -11.06 -7.78
N ALA A 102 -3.29 -11.18 -7.85
CA ALA A 102 -2.47 -10.49 -8.83
C ALA A 102 -3.04 -10.63 -10.26
N GLN A 103 -3.20 -9.49 -10.93
CA GLN A 103 -3.70 -9.42 -12.30
C GLN A 103 -2.68 -8.72 -13.21
N TRP A 104 -2.58 -9.24 -14.42
CA TRP A 104 -1.80 -8.62 -15.47
C TRP A 104 -2.55 -7.42 -16.04
N GLY A 105 -1.79 -6.38 -16.37
CA GLY A 105 -2.33 -5.20 -17.00
C GLY A 105 -1.31 -4.56 -17.93
N SER A 106 -1.79 -3.62 -18.74
CA SER A 106 -0.92 -2.77 -19.55
C SER A 106 -0.60 -1.51 -18.78
N ASP A 107 0.67 -1.12 -18.74
CA ASP A 107 1.07 0.15 -18.15
C ASP A 107 0.80 1.27 -19.15
N PRO A 108 -0.14 2.19 -18.87
CA PRO A 108 -0.45 3.26 -19.81
C PRO A 108 0.67 4.31 -19.93
N VAL A 109 1.55 4.39 -18.92
CA VAL A 109 2.65 5.35 -18.86
C VAL A 109 3.92 4.75 -19.46
N ARG A 110 4.19 3.48 -19.17
CA ARG A 110 5.40 2.78 -19.61
C ARG A 110 5.01 1.45 -20.26
N PRO A 111 4.52 1.49 -21.51
CA PRO A 111 4.06 0.27 -22.20
C PRO A 111 5.18 -0.73 -22.48
N ASP A 112 6.43 -0.33 -22.34
CA ASP A 112 7.60 -1.21 -22.43
C ASP A 112 7.78 -2.10 -21.20
N LEU A 113 7.07 -1.80 -20.10
CA LEU A 113 7.17 -2.55 -18.85
C LEU A 113 5.99 -3.51 -18.66
N LYS A 114 6.23 -4.55 -17.88
CA LYS A 114 5.19 -5.47 -17.45
C LYS A 114 4.62 -4.99 -16.14
N LEU A 115 3.30 -5.01 -16.03
CA LEU A 115 2.56 -4.54 -14.87
C LEU A 115 1.69 -5.66 -14.31
N CYS A 116 1.78 -5.86 -13.01
CA CYS A 116 0.92 -6.79 -12.27
C CYS A 116 0.35 -6.07 -11.07
N THR A 117 -0.95 -6.13 -10.84
CA THR A 117 -1.61 -5.39 -9.77
C THR A 117 -2.30 -6.30 -8.77
N LEU A 118 -2.37 -5.84 -7.52
CA LEU A 118 -3.01 -6.53 -6.41
C LEU A 118 -3.94 -5.56 -5.71
N SER A 119 -5.19 -5.97 -5.46
CA SER A 119 -6.15 -5.15 -4.71
C SER A 119 -6.41 -5.77 -3.35
N THR A 120 -6.36 -4.95 -2.31
CA THR A 120 -6.54 -5.39 -0.93
C THR A 120 -7.36 -4.37 -0.13
N THR A 121 -8.02 -4.84 0.93
CA THR A 121 -8.64 -4.00 1.93
C THR A 121 -7.86 -4.15 3.23
N ILE A 122 -7.40 -3.03 3.77
CA ILE A 122 -6.58 -3.01 4.98
C ILE A 122 -7.32 -2.28 6.08
N THR A 123 -7.40 -2.89 7.27
CA THR A 123 -7.85 -2.20 8.47
C THR A 123 -6.64 -1.78 9.29
N ALA A 124 -6.73 -0.59 9.89
CA ALA A 124 -5.63 -0.01 10.63
C ALA A 124 -6.14 0.84 11.79
N HIS A 125 -5.32 0.98 12.82
CA HIS A 125 -5.61 1.86 13.93
C HIS A 125 -5.45 3.32 13.52
N ARG A 126 -6.18 4.19 14.21
CA ARG A 126 -6.08 5.64 14.01
C ARG A 126 -4.87 6.20 14.72
N GLU A 127 -4.45 7.35 14.26
CA GLU A 127 -3.34 8.13 14.80
C GLU A 127 -3.89 9.19 15.74
N SER A 128 -3.19 9.42 16.86
CA SER A 128 -3.55 10.47 17.80
C SER A 128 -2.82 11.75 17.46
N LEU A 129 -3.57 12.84 17.33
CA LEU A 129 -3.02 14.16 17.03
C LEU A 129 -3.59 15.19 17.99
N GLU A 130 -2.81 16.26 18.23
CA GLU A 130 -3.26 17.43 18.98
C GLU A 130 -3.43 18.58 18.00
N ILE A 131 -4.63 19.19 18.01
CA ILE A 131 -4.95 20.35 17.19
C ILE A 131 -5.06 21.57 18.09
N GLU A 132 -4.30 22.62 17.80
CA GLU A 132 -4.35 23.89 18.50
C GLU A 132 -5.23 24.88 17.76
N SER A 133 -6.00 25.64 18.54
CA SER A 133 -6.89 26.66 18.00
C SER A 133 -6.27 28.06 18.11
#